data_78b81e7e10c04954c16debc55d07da13
#
_entry.id   78b81e7e10c04954c16debc55d07da13
#
_cell.length_a   1.000
_cell.length_b   1.000
_cell.length_c   1.000
_cell.angle_alpha   90.00
_cell.angle_beta   90.00
_cell.angle_gamma   90.00
#
_symmetry.space_group_name_H-M   'P 1'
#
loop_
_entity.id
_entity.type
_entity.pdbx_description
1 polymer ?
#
loop_
_entity_poly.entity_id
_entity_poly.type
_entity_poly.pdbx_seq_one_letter_code
_entity_poly.pdbx_strand_id
1 'polypeptide(L)'
;MNDLKNIGIRQFLSQRGIQPKYERNGYGMYLSPLREERTPSFKVDYVQNLWYDFGLGEGGTLLTLVMRLERCDSREAVRRLQNGEKRDAGSVSLSPGVGEPLGVGGALSVVRPAAVPALRILSDASLRHPALIGYLVSRGIVPSVAAAFCREVRYEVNGRAFFAVGFRNDAGGWELRSERFKGGSSPKHITTLDNRSDTVIAFEGFMDFLAYLSLKHPERLRIDAAVLNSVVNLPTAIPFLSRHPVIHAFFDNDEAGRKTTSDLIRLCPRSEVIDQSSFYSGHKDVNDYLIARIKDRPKTTKTISDKQDHSCRNDLQALKAERAEIEPPCRKGVKI
;
A
#
# COMPACT_ATOMS: atom_id res chain seq x y z
N MET A 1 -14.80 11.87 -29.56
CA MET A 1 -13.89 11.66 -28.41
C MET A 1 -14.39 10.63 -27.38
N ASN A 2 -15.44 9.88 -27.67
CA ASN A 2 -16.07 8.96 -26.69
C ASN A 2 -15.68 7.48 -26.81
N ASP A 3 -14.98 7.06 -27.89
CA ASP A 3 -14.82 5.62 -28.16
C ASP A 3 -13.66 4.95 -27.41
N LEU A 4 -12.66 5.69 -26.98
CA LEU A 4 -11.47 5.13 -26.28
C LEU A 4 -11.77 4.62 -24.86
N LYS A 5 -12.88 5.05 -24.26
CA LYS A 5 -13.29 4.58 -22.93
C LYS A 5 -13.88 3.15 -22.92
N ASN A 6 -14.25 2.67 -24.08
CA ASN A 6 -14.94 1.38 -24.24
C ASN A 6 -14.00 0.22 -24.56
N ILE A 7 -12.73 0.49 -24.87
CA ILE A 7 -11.76 -0.59 -25.15
C ILE A 7 -11.25 -1.17 -23.83
N GLY A 8 -11.53 -2.46 -23.58
CA GLY A 8 -11.03 -3.16 -22.41
C GLY A 8 -9.56 -3.56 -22.56
N ILE A 9 -8.77 -3.40 -21.49
CA ILE A 9 -7.37 -3.90 -21.46
C ILE A 9 -7.32 -5.41 -21.75
N ARG A 10 -8.27 -6.18 -21.23
CA ARG A 10 -8.42 -7.61 -21.51
C ARG A 10 -8.50 -7.88 -23.02
N GLN A 11 -9.39 -7.16 -23.71
CA GLN A 11 -9.59 -7.29 -25.15
C GLN A 11 -8.32 -6.89 -25.93
N PHE A 12 -7.73 -5.77 -25.55
CA PHE A 12 -6.49 -5.26 -26.15
C PHE A 12 -5.33 -6.28 -26.05
N LEU A 13 -5.13 -6.91 -24.89
CA LEU A 13 -4.11 -7.94 -24.68
C LEU A 13 -4.44 -9.22 -25.46
N SER A 14 -5.72 -9.64 -25.45
CA SER A 14 -6.17 -10.82 -26.20
C SER A 14 -5.93 -10.69 -27.70
N GLN A 15 -6.18 -9.50 -28.29
CA GLN A 15 -5.91 -9.22 -29.70
C GLN A 15 -4.40 -9.30 -30.06
N ARG A 16 -3.52 -9.20 -29.06
CA ARG A 16 -2.06 -9.36 -29.19
C ARG A 16 -1.57 -10.77 -28.80
N GLY A 17 -2.48 -11.72 -28.61
CA GLY A 17 -2.13 -13.08 -28.22
C GLY A 17 -1.70 -13.22 -26.74
N ILE A 18 -1.83 -12.16 -25.95
CA ILE A 18 -1.44 -12.17 -24.53
C ILE A 18 -2.65 -12.60 -23.71
N GLN A 19 -2.60 -13.82 -23.16
CA GLN A 19 -3.67 -14.42 -22.39
C GLN A 19 -3.33 -14.44 -20.89
N PRO A 20 -4.33 -14.34 -20.00
CA PRO A 20 -4.10 -14.48 -18.56
C PRO A 20 -3.65 -15.91 -18.23
N LYS A 21 -2.74 -16.06 -17.28
CA LYS A 21 -2.38 -17.36 -16.73
C LYS A 21 -3.47 -17.92 -15.80
N TYR A 22 -4.20 -17.02 -15.14
CA TYR A 22 -5.43 -17.33 -14.40
C TYR A 22 -6.28 -16.08 -14.24
N GLU A 23 -7.59 -16.30 -14.03
CA GLU A 23 -8.57 -15.24 -13.78
C GLU A 23 -9.32 -15.52 -12.48
N ARG A 24 -9.64 -14.48 -11.72
CA ARG A 24 -10.45 -14.52 -10.49
C ARG A 24 -11.28 -13.24 -10.38
N ASN A 25 -12.54 -13.37 -9.95
CA ASN A 25 -13.41 -12.27 -9.48
C ASN A 25 -13.18 -10.89 -10.15
N GLY A 26 -13.27 -10.86 -11.49
CA GLY A 26 -13.18 -9.58 -12.23
C GLY A 26 -11.77 -9.09 -12.54
N TYR A 27 -10.73 -9.90 -12.32
CA TYR A 27 -9.38 -9.60 -12.76
C TYR A 27 -8.65 -10.80 -13.36
N GLY A 28 -7.63 -10.54 -14.17
CA GLY A 28 -6.70 -11.55 -14.71
C GLY A 28 -5.26 -11.27 -14.28
N MET A 29 -4.50 -12.36 -14.06
CA MET A 29 -3.06 -12.30 -13.84
C MET A 29 -2.34 -12.82 -15.10
N TYR A 30 -1.44 -12.03 -15.60
CA TYR A 30 -0.68 -12.27 -16.83
C TYR A 30 0.81 -12.35 -16.53
N LEU A 31 1.57 -12.97 -17.41
CA LEU A 31 3.00 -12.64 -17.50
C LEU A 31 3.11 -11.19 -18.00
N SER A 32 4.05 -10.44 -17.46
CA SER A 32 4.21 -9.03 -17.85
C SER A 32 4.49 -8.91 -19.35
N PRO A 33 3.70 -8.11 -20.08
CA PRO A 33 4.01 -7.80 -21.47
C PRO A 33 5.13 -6.75 -21.61
N LEU A 34 5.61 -6.21 -20.48
CA LEU A 34 6.60 -5.14 -20.44
C LEU A 34 8.02 -5.64 -20.15
N ARG A 35 8.16 -6.90 -19.71
CA ARG A 35 9.42 -7.56 -19.37
C ARG A 35 9.31 -9.07 -19.41
N GLU A 36 10.42 -9.75 -19.46
CA GLU A 36 10.45 -11.21 -19.34
C GLU A 36 10.29 -11.64 -17.87
N GLU A 37 9.40 -12.59 -17.61
CA GLU A 37 9.20 -13.20 -16.29
C GLU A 37 8.64 -14.62 -16.43
N ARG A 38 8.83 -15.43 -15.37
CA ARG A 38 8.32 -16.80 -15.31
C ARG A 38 7.06 -16.94 -14.46
N THR A 39 6.85 -16.00 -13.53
CA THR A 39 5.72 -16.01 -12.61
C THR A 39 4.80 -14.84 -12.94
N PRO A 40 3.47 -15.07 -13.09
CA PRO A 40 2.54 -13.99 -13.41
C PRO A 40 2.53 -12.90 -12.34
N SER A 41 2.88 -11.68 -12.72
CA SER A 41 2.87 -10.51 -11.84
C SER A 41 2.22 -9.27 -12.43
N PHE A 42 1.61 -9.40 -13.61
CA PHE A 42 0.89 -8.32 -14.26
C PHE A 42 -0.62 -8.53 -14.07
N LYS A 43 -1.25 -7.71 -13.22
CA LYS A 43 -2.68 -7.75 -12.92
C LYS A 43 -3.44 -6.83 -13.86
N VAL A 44 -4.55 -7.29 -14.40
CA VAL A 44 -5.54 -6.46 -15.10
C VAL A 44 -6.87 -6.55 -14.36
N ASP A 45 -7.33 -5.44 -13.83
CA ASP A 45 -8.65 -5.29 -13.25
C ASP A 45 -9.67 -5.02 -14.37
N TYR A 46 -10.59 -5.95 -14.60
CA TYR A 46 -11.55 -5.87 -15.70
C TYR A 46 -12.71 -4.93 -15.42
N VAL A 47 -13.01 -4.71 -14.14
CA VAL A 47 -14.11 -3.82 -13.71
C VAL A 47 -13.66 -2.36 -13.80
N GLN A 48 -12.46 -2.08 -13.28
CA GLN A 48 -11.90 -0.73 -13.29
C GLN A 48 -11.18 -0.40 -14.61
N ASN A 49 -10.92 -1.42 -15.46
CA ASN A 49 -10.13 -1.32 -16.68
C ASN A 49 -8.75 -0.70 -16.43
N LEU A 50 -8.06 -1.19 -15.39
CA LEU A 50 -6.74 -0.78 -14.97
C LEU A 50 -5.78 -1.97 -14.96
N TRP A 51 -4.51 -1.70 -15.18
CA TRP A 51 -3.45 -2.68 -15.02
C TRP A 51 -2.46 -2.29 -13.94
N TYR A 52 -1.78 -3.28 -13.38
CA TYR A 52 -0.68 -3.10 -12.44
C TYR A 52 0.35 -4.22 -12.59
N ASP A 53 1.63 -3.85 -12.80
CA ASP A 53 2.77 -4.76 -12.82
C ASP A 53 3.46 -4.74 -11.46
N PHE A 54 3.30 -5.80 -10.69
CA PHE A 54 3.91 -5.92 -9.36
C PHE A 54 5.43 -5.97 -9.40
N GLY A 55 6.02 -6.47 -10.49
CA GLY A 55 7.46 -6.56 -10.64
C GLY A 55 8.11 -5.21 -10.96
N LEU A 56 7.42 -4.34 -11.70
CA LEU A 56 7.87 -2.97 -11.98
C LEU A 56 7.39 -1.98 -10.92
N GLY A 57 6.35 -2.32 -10.14
CA GLY A 57 5.70 -1.39 -9.22
C GLY A 57 4.90 -0.30 -9.94
N GLU A 58 4.46 -0.56 -11.18
CA GLU A 58 3.81 0.41 -12.06
C GLU A 58 2.42 -0.06 -12.47
N GLY A 59 1.54 0.89 -12.75
CA GLY A 59 0.19 0.60 -13.21
C GLY A 59 -0.47 1.76 -13.92
N GLY A 60 -1.67 1.54 -14.45
CA GLY A 60 -2.40 2.60 -15.12
C GLY A 60 -3.57 2.14 -15.99
N THR A 61 -3.94 2.99 -16.94
CA THR A 61 -5.03 2.78 -17.90
C THR A 61 -4.55 2.08 -19.17
N LEU A 62 -5.47 1.71 -20.07
CA LEU A 62 -5.13 1.20 -21.40
C LEU A 62 -4.16 2.12 -22.14
N LEU A 63 -4.39 3.44 -22.07
CA LEU A 63 -3.52 4.41 -22.75
C LEU A 63 -2.08 4.31 -22.25
N THR A 64 -1.87 4.23 -20.94
CA THR A 64 -0.52 4.10 -20.37
C THR A 64 0.11 2.77 -20.71
N LEU A 65 -0.68 1.70 -20.83
CA LEU A 65 -0.18 0.39 -21.27
C LEU A 65 0.33 0.44 -22.72
N VAL A 66 -0.45 1.06 -23.62
CA VAL A 66 -0.04 1.22 -25.03
C VAL A 66 1.22 2.07 -25.14
N MET A 67 1.30 3.19 -24.42
CA MET A 67 2.51 4.03 -24.40
C MET A 67 3.75 3.23 -23.98
N ARG A 68 3.61 2.34 -23.00
CA ARG A 68 4.71 1.47 -22.52
C ARG A 68 5.07 0.39 -23.53
N LEU A 69 4.09 -0.35 -24.03
CA LEU A 69 4.30 -1.45 -24.97
C LEU A 69 4.89 -0.99 -26.29
N GLU A 70 4.41 0.13 -26.79
CA GLU A 70 4.76 0.63 -28.12
C GLU A 70 5.78 1.79 -28.10
N ARG A 71 6.27 2.13 -26.90
CA ARG A 71 7.28 3.18 -26.67
C ARG A 71 6.93 4.49 -27.39
N CYS A 72 5.67 4.92 -27.26
CA CYS A 72 5.16 6.11 -27.94
C CYS A 72 4.58 7.12 -26.95
N ASP A 73 4.37 8.35 -27.40
CA ASP A 73 3.72 9.39 -26.60
C ASP A 73 2.19 9.19 -26.52
N SER A 74 1.52 10.01 -25.71
CA SER A 74 0.08 9.91 -25.50
C SER A 74 -0.74 10.21 -26.76
N ARG A 75 -0.28 11.08 -27.65
CA ARG A 75 -0.97 11.42 -28.90
C ARG A 75 -0.90 10.26 -29.87
N GLU A 76 0.28 9.67 -30.00
CA GLU A 76 0.50 8.51 -30.84
C GLU A 76 -0.24 7.28 -30.31
N ALA A 77 -0.25 7.05 -29.00
CA ALA A 77 -1.00 5.96 -28.38
C ALA A 77 -2.52 6.09 -28.63
N VAL A 78 -3.07 7.29 -28.53
CA VAL A 78 -4.46 7.57 -28.88
C VAL A 78 -4.72 7.26 -30.35
N ARG A 79 -3.85 7.71 -31.25
CA ARG A 79 -3.98 7.45 -32.67
C ARG A 79 -3.97 5.97 -33.02
N ARG A 80 -3.08 5.19 -32.37
CA ARG A 80 -2.98 3.74 -32.57
C ARG A 80 -4.19 2.99 -32.03
N LEU A 81 -4.73 3.40 -30.88
CA LEU A 81 -5.96 2.86 -30.34
C LEU A 81 -7.17 3.14 -31.24
N GLN A 82 -7.24 4.32 -31.86
CA GLN A 82 -8.30 4.69 -32.81
C GLN A 82 -8.18 3.98 -34.17
N ASN A 83 -6.96 3.71 -34.62
CA ASN A 83 -6.68 3.05 -35.90
C ASN A 83 -6.64 1.51 -35.78
N GLY A 84 -6.62 0.97 -34.57
CA GLY A 84 -6.51 -0.46 -34.28
C GLY A 84 -7.72 -1.31 -34.66
N GLU A 85 -8.83 -0.70 -35.07
CA GLU A 85 -10.00 -1.42 -35.60
C GLU A 85 -9.83 -1.92 -37.05
N LYS A 86 -8.70 -1.65 -37.70
CA LYS A 86 -8.46 -2.01 -39.12
C LYS A 86 -7.08 -2.66 -39.33
N ARG A 87 -6.73 -3.70 -38.66
CA ARG A 87 -5.62 -4.56 -39.11
C ARG A 87 -5.98 -6.03 -38.92
N ASP A 88 -6.35 -6.62 -40.08
CA ASP A 88 -6.39 -8.05 -40.30
C ASP A 88 -5.02 -8.69 -40.01
N ALA A 89 -5.07 -9.95 -39.61
CA ALA A 89 -3.93 -10.79 -39.30
C ALA A 89 -2.93 -10.83 -40.46
N GLY A 90 -1.80 -10.15 -40.31
CA GLY A 90 -0.63 -10.23 -41.16
C GLY A 90 0.57 -10.70 -40.34
N SER A 91 0.97 -11.91 -40.63
CA SER A 91 2.10 -12.64 -40.05
C SER A 91 3.39 -11.80 -39.98
N VAL A 92 4.02 -11.73 -38.80
CA VAL A 92 5.43 -11.39 -38.66
C VAL A 92 6.21 -12.67 -38.33
N SER A 93 6.87 -13.15 -39.38
CA SER A 93 7.86 -14.22 -39.33
C SER A 93 9.09 -13.75 -38.55
N LEU A 94 9.48 -14.48 -37.55
CA LEU A 94 10.79 -14.39 -36.88
C LEU A 94 11.77 -15.27 -37.65
N SER A 95 12.75 -14.67 -38.32
CA SER A 95 13.96 -15.37 -38.76
C SER A 95 15.18 -14.78 -38.08
N PRO A 96 16.12 -15.59 -37.61
CA PRO A 96 17.36 -15.14 -37.01
C PRO A 96 18.40 -14.93 -38.14
N GLY A 97 18.87 -13.71 -38.31
CA GLY A 97 19.96 -13.38 -39.21
C GLY A 97 21.18 -12.87 -38.45
N VAL A 98 22.25 -13.64 -38.55
CA VAL A 98 23.61 -13.30 -38.12
C VAL A 98 24.19 -12.33 -39.16
N GLY A 99 24.87 -11.26 -38.73
CA GLY A 99 25.60 -10.38 -39.67
C GLY A 99 26.32 -9.25 -38.92
N GLU A 100 27.59 -9.22 -39.07
CA GLU A 100 28.64 -8.41 -38.42
C GLU A 100 28.65 -6.90 -38.75
N PRO A 101 29.57 -6.11 -38.13
CA PRO A 101 29.41 -4.69 -37.89
C PRO A 101 30.13 -3.81 -38.94
N LEU A 102 29.57 -2.68 -39.27
CA LEU A 102 30.31 -1.57 -39.85
C LEU A 102 29.95 -0.27 -39.16
N GLY A 103 30.97 0.35 -38.58
CA GLY A 103 30.87 1.64 -37.93
C GLY A 103 30.64 2.80 -38.88
N VAL A 104 30.05 3.84 -38.35
CA VAL A 104 30.45 5.26 -38.55
C VAL A 104 29.68 6.10 -37.54
N GLY A 105 30.38 7.01 -36.87
CA GLY A 105 29.88 7.87 -35.82
C GLY A 105 28.82 8.84 -36.27
N GLY A 106 27.78 8.87 -35.50
CA GLY A 106 26.78 9.92 -35.45
C GLY A 106 26.29 9.98 -34.00
N ALA A 107 26.50 11.12 -33.35
CA ALA A 107 26.01 11.35 -32.00
C ALA A 107 24.48 11.24 -32.01
N LEU A 108 23.96 10.04 -31.71
CA LEU A 108 22.57 9.84 -31.42
C LEU A 108 22.32 10.47 -30.04
N SER A 109 21.70 11.66 -30.06
CA SER A 109 21.08 12.19 -28.85
C SER A 109 20.14 11.13 -28.33
N VAL A 110 20.54 10.52 -27.18
CA VAL A 110 19.70 9.58 -26.42
C VAL A 110 18.47 10.37 -25.98
N VAL A 111 17.39 10.27 -26.77
CA VAL A 111 16.07 10.69 -26.35
C VAL A 111 15.74 9.77 -25.15
N ARG A 112 15.94 10.29 -23.95
CA ARG A 112 15.49 9.62 -22.73
C ARG A 112 14.01 9.30 -22.91
N PRO A 113 13.57 8.03 -22.73
CA PRO A 113 12.16 7.71 -22.79
C PRO A 113 11.44 8.64 -21.80
N ALA A 114 10.34 9.25 -22.25
CA ALA A 114 9.51 10.11 -21.41
C ALA A 114 9.18 9.33 -20.13
N ALA A 115 9.70 9.80 -19.00
CA ALA A 115 9.49 9.16 -17.72
C ALA A 115 7.99 9.02 -17.52
N VAL A 116 7.56 7.82 -17.07
CA VAL A 116 6.22 7.65 -16.46
C VAL A 116 6.04 8.81 -15.51
N PRO A 117 4.88 9.49 -15.52
CA PRO A 117 4.72 10.64 -14.66
C PRO A 117 4.88 10.18 -13.23
N ALA A 118 6.09 10.35 -12.74
CA ALA A 118 6.45 10.04 -11.39
C ALA A 118 5.61 10.94 -10.50
N LEU A 119 4.94 10.34 -9.51
CA LEU A 119 4.32 11.10 -8.45
C LEU A 119 5.42 11.98 -7.83
N ARG A 120 5.26 13.30 -8.00
CA ARG A 120 6.21 14.28 -7.48
C ARG A 120 5.65 14.93 -6.23
N ILE A 121 6.34 14.83 -5.12
CA ILE A 121 5.99 15.55 -3.89
C ILE A 121 6.28 17.03 -4.12
N LEU A 122 5.30 17.88 -3.86
CA LEU A 122 5.41 19.33 -3.97
C LEU A 122 5.76 19.96 -2.63
N SER A 123 5.04 19.55 -1.58
CA SER A 123 5.26 20.04 -0.20
C SER A 123 4.60 19.12 0.81
N ASP A 124 4.98 19.24 2.06
CA ASP A 124 4.28 18.67 3.19
C ASP A 124 4.03 19.73 4.28
N ALA A 125 2.96 19.57 5.03
CA ALA A 125 2.54 20.46 6.09
C ALA A 125 1.87 19.70 7.24
N SER A 126 1.60 20.37 8.34
CA SER A 126 0.79 19.79 9.43
C SER A 126 -0.58 19.40 8.90
N LEU A 127 -1.05 18.22 9.29
CA LEU A 127 -2.32 17.66 8.85
C LEU A 127 -3.51 18.49 9.41
N ARG A 128 -4.12 19.32 8.58
CA ARG A 128 -5.20 20.24 8.97
C ARG A 128 -6.32 20.35 7.96
N HIS A 129 -6.13 19.87 6.72
CA HIS A 129 -7.12 20.00 5.65
C HIS A 129 -8.42 19.27 6.01
N PRO A 130 -9.60 19.92 5.99
CA PRO A 130 -10.86 19.33 6.45
C PRO A 130 -11.23 18.04 5.73
N ALA A 131 -10.99 17.93 4.42
CA ALA A 131 -11.28 16.72 3.66
C ALA A 131 -10.40 15.53 4.09
N LEU A 132 -9.14 15.76 4.48
CA LEU A 132 -8.26 14.70 4.99
C LEU A 132 -8.63 14.29 6.40
N ILE A 133 -9.01 15.26 7.24
CA ILE A 133 -9.55 14.98 8.59
C ILE A 133 -10.86 14.19 8.46
N GLY A 134 -11.77 14.61 7.58
CA GLY A 134 -13.02 13.89 7.30
C GLY A 134 -12.77 12.46 6.81
N TYR A 135 -11.79 12.26 5.94
CA TYR A 135 -11.37 10.92 5.49
C TYR A 135 -10.88 10.06 6.67
N LEU A 136 -10.00 10.58 7.53
CA LEU A 136 -9.51 9.83 8.70
C LEU A 136 -10.66 9.46 9.65
N VAL A 137 -11.57 10.40 9.92
CA VAL A 137 -12.75 10.16 10.76
C VAL A 137 -13.65 9.08 10.11
N SER A 138 -13.85 9.10 8.80
CA SER A 138 -14.61 8.05 8.09
C SER A 138 -13.98 6.66 8.21
N ARG A 139 -12.65 6.61 8.40
CA ARG A 139 -11.89 5.39 8.67
C ARG A 139 -11.80 5.05 10.17
N GLY A 140 -12.50 5.80 11.02
CA GLY A 140 -12.50 5.62 12.47
C GLY A 140 -11.23 6.09 13.18
N ILE A 141 -10.29 6.67 12.44
CA ILE A 141 -9.01 7.11 12.98
C ILE A 141 -9.15 8.44 13.70
N VAL A 142 -8.64 8.53 14.91
CA VAL A 142 -8.62 9.74 15.71
C VAL A 142 -7.64 10.75 15.07
N PRO A 143 -8.10 11.96 14.67
CA PRO A 143 -7.26 12.91 13.96
C PRO A 143 -5.99 13.32 14.71
N SER A 144 -6.03 13.45 16.04
CA SER A 144 -4.85 13.78 16.86
C SER A 144 -3.80 12.66 16.83
N VAL A 145 -4.23 11.40 16.80
CA VAL A 145 -3.34 10.24 16.62
C VAL A 145 -2.68 10.30 15.25
N ALA A 146 -3.46 10.51 14.19
CA ALA A 146 -2.90 10.63 12.85
C ALA A 146 -1.92 11.81 12.72
N ALA A 147 -2.22 12.95 13.32
CA ALA A 147 -1.39 14.15 13.26
C ALA A 147 -0.01 13.98 13.92
N ALA A 148 0.15 13.00 14.83
CA ALA A 148 1.43 12.68 15.45
C ALA A 148 2.40 11.96 14.50
N PHE A 149 1.88 11.24 13.50
CA PHE A 149 2.68 10.38 12.61
C PHE A 149 2.55 10.76 11.13
N CYS A 150 1.52 11.50 10.75
CA CYS A 150 1.21 11.83 9.37
C CYS A 150 1.30 13.34 9.12
N ARG A 151 1.48 13.65 7.83
CA ARG A 151 1.50 15.01 7.32
C ARG A 151 0.44 15.17 6.23
N GLU A 152 0.01 16.38 5.96
CA GLU A 152 -0.68 16.73 4.74
C GLU A 152 0.36 16.88 3.63
N VAL A 153 0.28 16.01 2.62
CA VAL A 153 1.25 16.00 1.51
C VAL A 153 0.56 16.46 0.24
N ARG A 154 1.11 17.50 -0.38
CA ARG A 154 0.75 17.93 -1.72
C ARG A 154 1.67 17.25 -2.74
N TYR A 155 1.07 16.68 -3.76
CA TYR A 155 1.81 15.96 -4.79
C TYR A 155 1.20 16.22 -6.17
N GLU A 156 1.99 15.98 -7.19
CA GLU A 156 1.61 16.15 -8.59
C GLU A 156 1.69 14.82 -9.32
N VAL A 157 0.69 14.55 -10.15
CA VAL A 157 0.68 13.46 -11.11
C VAL A 157 0.16 14.01 -12.44
N ASN A 158 0.91 13.81 -13.53
CA ASN A 158 0.53 14.30 -14.86
C ASN A 158 0.25 15.82 -14.92
N GLY A 159 1.02 16.63 -14.21
CA GLY A 159 0.83 18.08 -14.16
C GLY A 159 -0.38 18.55 -13.33
N ARG A 160 -1.08 17.66 -12.65
CA ARG A 160 -2.20 17.99 -11.76
C ARG A 160 -1.79 17.83 -10.31
N ALA A 161 -2.06 18.84 -9.51
CA ALA A 161 -1.79 18.83 -8.08
C ALA A 161 -2.94 18.19 -7.30
N PHE A 162 -2.57 17.38 -6.32
CA PHE A 162 -3.46 16.67 -5.39
C PHE A 162 -2.92 16.82 -3.96
N PHE A 163 -3.69 16.36 -3.00
CA PHE A 163 -3.26 16.27 -1.60
C PHE A 163 -3.76 14.96 -0.96
N ALA A 164 -3.01 14.47 0.01
CA ALA A 164 -3.31 13.23 0.73
C ALA A 164 -2.76 13.26 2.15
N VAL A 165 -3.25 12.36 2.99
CA VAL A 165 -2.58 11.98 4.23
C VAL A 165 -1.31 11.24 3.85
N GLY A 166 -0.16 11.75 4.26
CA GLY A 166 1.14 11.18 3.99
C GLY A 166 1.78 10.59 5.24
N PHE A 167 2.27 9.38 5.13
CA PHE A 167 3.05 8.68 6.14
C PHE A 167 4.46 8.47 5.59
N ARG A 168 5.47 9.00 6.27
CA ARG A 168 6.84 9.02 5.76
C ARG A 168 7.53 7.70 6.08
N ASN A 169 8.26 7.14 5.12
CA ASN A 169 9.08 5.96 5.33
C ASN A 169 10.53 6.33 5.67
N ASP A 170 11.31 5.35 6.14
CA ASP A 170 12.68 5.56 6.63
C ASP A 170 13.67 5.99 5.55
N ALA A 171 13.36 5.73 4.28
CA ALA A 171 14.16 6.17 3.13
C ALA A 171 13.72 7.56 2.60
N GLY A 172 12.78 8.23 3.25
CA GLY A 172 12.31 9.57 2.89
C GLY A 172 11.18 9.60 1.87
N GLY A 173 10.70 8.46 1.38
CA GLY A 173 9.50 8.36 0.57
C GLY A 173 8.23 8.50 1.40
N TRP A 174 7.08 8.52 0.73
CA TRP A 174 5.79 8.72 1.35
C TRP A 174 4.79 7.63 0.94
N GLU A 175 4.05 7.10 1.89
CA GLU A 175 2.80 6.41 1.63
C GLU A 175 1.65 7.40 1.74
N LEU A 176 0.79 7.42 0.72
CA LEU A 176 -0.26 8.44 0.56
C LEU A 176 -1.64 7.80 0.54
N ARG A 177 -2.57 8.37 1.29
CA ARG A 177 -3.97 7.95 1.34
C ARG A 177 -4.90 9.15 1.31
N SER A 178 -5.96 9.04 0.53
CA SER A 178 -7.14 9.90 0.60
C SER A 178 -8.37 9.06 0.26
N GLU A 179 -9.54 9.65 0.27
CA GLU A 179 -10.78 8.94 -0.06
C GLU A 179 -10.71 8.20 -1.41
N ARG A 180 -10.01 8.78 -2.40
CA ARG A 180 -9.95 8.29 -3.79
C ARG A 180 -8.56 7.88 -4.24
N PHE A 181 -7.58 7.88 -3.35
CA PHE A 181 -6.21 7.59 -3.72
C PHE A 181 -5.48 6.73 -2.69
N LYS A 182 -4.87 5.65 -3.18
CA LYS A 182 -3.90 4.81 -2.49
C LYS A 182 -2.65 4.72 -3.34
N GLY A 183 -1.54 5.23 -2.86
CA GLY A 183 -0.27 5.21 -3.57
C GLY A 183 0.87 5.70 -2.69
N GLY A 184 1.98 6.06 -3.31
CA GLY A 184 3.11 6.62 -2.58
C GLY A 184 4.24 7.01 -3.52
N SER A 185 5.18 7.79 -3.01
CA SER A 185 6.38 8.21 -3.74
C SER A 185 7.52 7.21 -3.57
N SER A 186 8.52 7.31 -4.44
CA SER A 186 9.81 6.66 -4.23
C SER A 186 10.70 7.52 -3.29
N PRO A 187 11.66 6.88 -2.60
CA PRO A 187 11.91 5.45 -2.54
C PRO A 187 10.85 4.72 -1.71
N LYS A 188 10.56 3.44 -2.05
CA LYS A 188 9.69 2.56 -1.27
C LYS A 188 10.50 1.92 -0.14
N HIS A 189 9.98 1.99 1.07
CA HIS A 189 10.66 1.45 2.25
C HIS A 189 9.66 1.20 3.38
N ILE A 190 10.10 0.53 4.43
CA ILE A 190 9.39 0.41 5.70
C ILE A 190 9.41 1.74 6.46
N THR A 191 8.57 1.84 7.50
CA THR A 191 8.66 2.89 8.51
C THR A 191 8.87 2.25 9.87
N THR A 192 9.87 2.67 10.61
CA THR A 192 10.17 2.18 11.96
C THR A 192 10.04 3.29 12.99
N LEU A 193 9.59 2.91 14.18
CA LEU A 193 9.55 3.75 15.38
C LEU A 193 10.33 3.03 16.47
N ASP A 194 11.50 3.55 16.80
CA ASP A 194 12.43 2.97 17.77
C ASP A 194 12.31 3.72 19.11
N ASN A 195 11.59 3.16 20.05
CA ASN A 195 11.43 3.63 21.43
C ASN A 195 12.34 2.87 22.41
N ARG A 196 13.23 2.00 21.90
CA ARG A 196 14.14 1.13 22.65
C ARG A 196 13.39 0.11 23.52
N SER A 197 12.33 -0.47 22.97
CA SER A 197 11.54 -1.50 23.62
C SER A 197 12.04 -2.90 23.26
N ASP A 198 11.87 -3.87 24.15
CA ASP A 198 12.07 -5.29 23.86
C ASP A 198 10.92 -5.89 23.04
N THR A 199 9.85 -5.14 22.84
CA THR A 199 8.66 -5.57 22.10
C THR A 199 8.41 -4.65 20.91
N VAL A 200 8.07 -5.24 19.76
CA VAL A 200 7.70 -4.50 18.54
C VAL A 200 6.33 -4.95 18.05
N ILE A 201 5.52 -3.98 17.58
CA ILE A 201 4.29 -4.23 16.83
C ILE A 201 4.56 -4.02 15.34
N ALA A 202 4.16 -4.99 14.51
CA ALA A 202 4.39 -4.96 13.07
C ALA A 202 3.04 -4.90 12.31
N PHE A 203 2.92 -3.99 11.34
CA PHE A 203 1.72 -3.79 10.53
C PHE A 203 2.04 -3.88 9.04
N GLU A 204 1.04 -4.31 8.24
CA GLU A 204 1.18 -4.28 6.79
C GLU A 204 1.13 -2.83 6.27
N GLY A 205 0.16 -2.02 6.74
CA GLY A 205 -0.05 -0.66 6.29
C GLY A 205 -0.20 0.35 7.43
N PHE A 206 0.08 1.62 7.13
CA PHE A 206 0.00 2.67 8.16
C PHE A 206 -1.43 2.97 8.62
N MET A 207 -2.45 2.67 7.82
CA MET A 207 -3.85 2.85 8.24
C MET A 207 -4.21 1.90 9.39
N ASP A 208 -3.67 0.68 9.37
CA ASP A 208 -3.86 -0.33 10.42
C ASP A 208 -3.10 0.05 11.69
N PHE A 209 -1.87 0.56 11.53
CA PHE A 209 -1.11 1.14 12.63
C PHE A 209 -1.88 2.30 13.31
N LEU A 210 -2.41 3.24 12.54
CA LEU A 210 -3.22 4.35 13.08
C LEU A 210 -4.54 3.87 13.70
N ALA A 211 -5.16 2.84 13.11
CA ALA A 211 -6.37 2.23 13.66
C ALA A 211 -6.09 1.56 15.01
N TYR A 212 -5.01 0.81 15.13
CA TYR A 212 -4.57 0.22 16.38
C TYR A 212 -4.33 1.28 17.46
N LEU A 213 -3.62 2.36 17.13
CA LEU A 213 -3.41 3.46 18.07
C LEU A 213 -4.72 4.16 18.45
N SER A 214 -5.64 4.30 17.51
CA SER A 214 -6.96 4.88 17.78
C SER A 214 -7.82 4.00 18.69
N LEU A 215 -7.69 2.66 18.61
CA LEU A 215 -8.34 1.70 19.50
C LEU A 215 -7.75 1.73 20.91
N LYS A 216 -6.43 1.78 21.02
CA LYS A 216 -5.72 1.69 22.31
C LYS A 216 -5.61 3.04 23.02
N HIS A 217 -5.78 4.16 22.31
CA HIS A 217 -5.66 5.55 22.82
C HIS A 217 -4.45 5.74 23.76
N PRO A 218 -3.23 5.31 23.38
CA PRO A 218 -2.09 5.51 24.24
C PRO A 218 -1.72 7.01 24.25
N GLU A 219 -1.47 7.57 25.42
CA GLU A 219 -0.93 8.94 25.54
C GLU A 219 0.41 9.08 24.81
N ARG A 220 1.20 8.01 24.82
CA ARG A 220 2.48 7.89 24.09
C ARG A 220 2.72 6.43 23.73
N LEU A 221 3.10 6.18 22.49
CA LEU A 221 3.58 4.86 22.07
C LEU A 221 4.93 4.58 22.77
N ARG A 222 4.96 3.55 23.61
CA ARG A 222 6.17 3.16 24.38
C ARG A 222 6.87 1.94 23.81
N ILE A 223 6.19 1.16 22.98
CA ILE A 223 6.73 -0.01 22.31
C ILE A 223 7.22 0.39 20.92
N ASP A 224 8.11 -0.39 20.36
CA ASP A 224 8.62 -0.18 19.01
C ASP A 224 7.54 -0.54 17.99
N ALA A 225 7.62 0.06 16.81
CA ALA A 225 6.69 -0.26 15.73
C ALA A 225 7.42 -0.38 14.38
N ALA A 226 6.95 -1.30 13.54
CA ALA A 226 7.38 -1.44 12.16
C ALA A 226 6.14 -1.48 11.25
N VAL A 227 6.07 -0.59 10.28
CA VAL A 227 5.05 -0.59 9.24
C VAL A 227 5.72 -0.98 7.94
N LEU A 228 5.33 -2.13 7.37
CA LEU A 228 5.94 -2.65 6.14
C LEU A 228 5.66 -1.75 4.93
N ASN A 229 4.54 -1.04 4.94
CA ASN A 229 3.99 -0.27 3.81
C ASN A 229 3.65 -1.12 2.57
N SER A 230 4.14 -2.34 2.51
CA SER A 230 3.80 -3.43 1.59
C SER A 230 4.45 -4.72 2.08
N VAL A 231 3.80 -5.86 1.90
CA VAL A 231 4.35 -7.19 2.27
C VAL A 231 5.68 -7.51 1.59
N VAL A 232 5.94 -6.93 0.41
CA VAL A 232 7.22 -7.11 -0.32
C VAL A 232 8.42 -6.52 0.43
N ASN A 233 8.20 -5.62 1.37
CA ASN A 233 9.24 -4.99 2.19
C ASN A 233 9.58 -5.78 3.45
N LEU A 234 8.96 -6.95 3.68
CA LEU A 234 9.30 -7.79 4.84
C LEU A 234 10.81 -8.06 4.97
N PRO A 235 11.55 -8.45 3.90
CA PRO A 235 12.99 -8.64 4.01
C PRO A 235 13.75 -7.41 4.52
N THR A 236 13.31 -6.22 4.14
CA THR A 236 13.88 -4.95 4.61
C THR A 236 13.60 -4.69 6.09
N ALA A 237 12.48 -5.21 6.62
CA ALA A 237 12.10 -5.04 8.03
C ALA A 237 12.83 -6.03 8.97
N ILE A 238 13.29 -7.17 8.48
CA ILE A 238 13.90 -8.23 9.30
C ILE A 238 15.06 -7.72 10.18
N PRO A 239 16.01 -6.89 9.69
CA PRO A 239 17.10 -6.39 10.55
C PRO A 239 16.60 -5.57 11.75
N PHE A 240 15.47 -4.88 11.63
CA PHE A 240 14.83 -4.16 12.74
C PHE A 240 14.04 -5.13 13.63
N LEU A 241 13.16 -5.96 13.04
CA LEU A 241 12.28 -6.88 13.78
C LEU A 241 13.05 -7.90 14.60
N SER A 242 14.11 -8.49 14.04
CA SER A 242 14.92 -9.54 14.70
C SER A 242 15.72 -9.06 15.91
N ARG A 243 15.77 -7.76 16.18
CA ARG A 243 16.36 -7.22 17.42
C ARG A 243 15.46 -7.39 18.65
N HIS A 244 14.16 -7.69 18.43
CA HIS A 244 13.17 -7.75 19.49
C HIS A 244 12.90 -9.18 19.90
N PRO A 245 12.95 -9.49 21.21
CA PRO A 245 12.50 -10.78 21.75
C PRO A 245 11.06 -11.13 21.41
N VAL A 246 10.16 -10.12 21.37
CA VAL A 246 8.73 -10.30 21.10
C VAL A 246 8.27 -9.43 19.94
N ILE A 247 7.59 -10.06 18.97
CA ILE A 247 7.02 -9.40 17.79
C ILE A 247 5.52 -9.69 17.72
N HIS A 248 4.68 -8.68 17.86
CA HIS A 248 3.24 -8.79 17.59
C HIS A 248 2.94 -8.45 16.14
N ALA A 249 2.49 -9.42 15.35
CA ALA A 249 2.20 -9.25 13.92
C ALA A 249 0.72 -8.96 13.68
N PHE A 250 0.42 -7.80 13.10
CA PHE A 250 -0.92 -7.33 12.71
C PHE A 250 -1.00 -7.22 11.18
N PHE A 251 -0.94 -8.36 10.48
CA PHE A 251 -1.03 -8.40 9.02
C PHE A 251 -2.43 -8.76 8.56
N ASP A 252 -2.80 -8.41 7.34
CA ASP A 252 -4.14 -8.63 6.79
C ASP A 252 -4.61 -10.08 6.91
N ASN A 253 -5.88 -10.32 7.19
CA ASN A 253 -6.52 -11.65 7.26
C ASN A 253 -6.77 -12.25 5.87
N ASP A 254 -5.86 -12.01 4.93
CA ASP A 254 -5.88 -12.61 3.59
C ASP A 254 -4.69 -13.57 3.38
N GLU A 255 -4.57 -14.12 2.17
CA GLU A 255 -3.51 -15.09 1.84
C GLU A 255 -2.11 -14.44 1.95
N ALA A 256 -1.98 -13.17 1.53
CA ALA A 256 -0.71 -12.45 1.55
C ALA A 256 -0.26 -12.16 2.99
N GLY A 257 -1.17 -11.71 3.86
CA GLY A 257 -0.88 -11.44 5.27
C GLY A 257 -0.51 -12.72 6.04
N ARG A 258 -1.27 -13.83 5.85
CA ARG A 258 -0.91 -15.13 6.45
C ARG A 258 0.45 -15.64 6.00
N LYS A 259 0.75 -15.49 4.70
CA LYS A 259 2.08 -15.83 4.18
C LYS A 259 3.16 -14.97 4.81
N THR A 260 2.92 -13.67 4.96
CA THR A 260 3.85 -12.71 5.57
C THR A 260 4.14 -13.07 7.03
N THR A 261 3.11 -13.46 7.81
CA THR A 261 3.27 -13.96 9.18
C THR A 261 4.14 -15.22 9.22
N SER A 262 3.87 -16.20 8.34
CA SER A 262 4.67 -17.43 8.25
C SER A 262 6.12 -17.16 7.86
N ASP A 263 6.35 -16.25 6.92
CA ASP A 263 7.70 -15.84 6.51
C ASP A 263 8.42 -15.09 7.64
N LEU A 264 7.72 -14.24 8.41
CA LEU A 264 8.27 -13.55 9.57
C LEU A 264 8.73 -14.53 10.67
N ILE A 265 7.91 -15.52 11.02
CA ILE A 265 8.27 -16.57 11.98
C ILE A 265 9.55 -17.29 11.53
N ARG A 266 9.62 -17.66 10.26
CA ARG A 266 10.80 -18.35 9.70
C ARG A 266 12.05 -17.48 9.67
N LEU A 267 11.91 -16.18 9.43
CA LEU A 267 13.02 -15.22 9.26
C LEU A 267 13.51 -14.64 10.60
N CYS A 268 12.69 -14.71 11.67
CA CYS A 268 13.05 -14.25 13.01
C CYS A 268 13.02 -15.40 14.02
N PRO A 269 13.86 -16.46 13.87
CA PRO A 269 13.78 -17.69 14.67
C PRO A 269 14.18 -17.50 16.15
N ARG A 270 14.71 -16.34 16.52
CA ARG A 270 15.09 -16.01 17.91
C ARG A 270 14.06 -15.14 18.61
N SER A 271 13.04 -14.69 17.88
CA SER A 271 11.94 -13.86 18.40
C SER A 271 10.69 -14.70 18.60
N GLU A 272 9.95 -14.45 19.65
CA GLU A 272 8.58 -14.93 19.78
C GLU A 272 7.68 -14.09 18.90
N VAL A 273 7.18 -14.67 17.82
CA VAL A 273 6.23 -14.00 16.90
C VAL A 273 4.82 -14.38 17.29
N ILE A 274 4.05 -13.40 17.72
CA ILE A 274 2.65 -13.57 18.14
C ILE A 274 1.75 -13.04 17.03
N ASP A 275 1.01 -13.94 16.37
CA ASP A 275 0.03 -13.58 15.36
C ASP A 275 -1.20 -12.96 16.04
N GLN A 276 -1.48 -11.71 15.74
CA GLN A 276 -2.59 -10.94 16.27
C GLN A 276 -3.84 -10.95 15.38
N SER A 277 -3.89 -11.78 14.35
CA SER A 277 -5.01 -11.89 13.42
C SER A 277 -6.34 -12.22 14.10
N SER A 278 -6.30 -12.95 15.22
CA SER A 278 -7.46 -13.27 16.05
C SER A 278 -8.10 -12.03 16.70
N PHE A 279 -7.33 -10.98 16.98
CA PHE A 279 -7.80 -9.73 17.58
C PHE A 279 -8.85 -9.02 16.70
N TYR A 280 -8.74 -9.14 15.37
CA TYR A 280 -9.69 -8.62 14.40
C TYR A 280 -10.32 -9.73 13.56
N SER A 281 -10.59 -10.86 14.19
CA SER A 281 -11.28 -11.99 13.58
C SER A 281 -12.60 -11.57 12.91
N GLY A 282 -12.88 -12.09 11.71
CA GLY A 282 -14.05 -11.70 10.92
C GLY A 282 -13.90 -10.40 10.13
N HIS A 283 -12.78 -9.70 10.26
CA HIS A 283 -12.44 -8.49 9.50
C HIS A 283 -11.16 -8.71 8.69
N LYS A 284 -11.02 -7.97 7.60
CA LYS A 284 -9.84 -8.08 6.76
C LYS A 284 -8.58 -7.60 7.47
N ASP A 285 -8.68 -6.48 8.16
CA ASP A 285 -7.57 -5.79 8.80
C ASP A 285 -8.02 -5.05 10.06
N VAL A 286 -7.08 -4.45 10.79
CA VAL A 286 -7.35 -3.70 12.02
C VAL A 286 -8.23 -2.49 11.77
N ASN A 287 -8.10 -1.84 10.60
CA ASN A 287 -8.90 -0.67 10.29
C ASN A 287 -10.36 -1.03 9.99
N ASP A 288 -10.62 -2.13 9.29
CA ASP A 288 -11.99 -2.62 9.06
C ASP A 288 -12.65 -3.03 10.39
N TYR A 289 -11.90 -3.66 11.29
CA TYR A 289 -12.38 -3.96 12.65
C TYR A 289 -12.73 -2.69 13.43
N LEU A 290 -11.90 -1.66 13.41
CA LEU A 290 -12.18 -0.38 14.05
C LEU A 290 -13.48 0.25 13.52
N ILE A 291 -13.66 0.26 12.20
CA ILE A 291 -14.86 0.81 11.56
C ILE A 291 -16.12 0.05 12.02
N ALA A 292 -16.06 -1.29 12.06
CA ALA A 292 -17.17 -2.12 12.51
C ALA A 292 -17.52 -1.81 13.98
N ARG A 293 -16.55 -1.76 14.87
CA ARG A 293 -16.78 -1.41 16.30
C ARG A 293 -17.43 -0.03 16.50
N ILE A 294 -17.08 0.94 15.67
CA ILE A 294 -17.69 2.28 15.74
C ILE A 294 -19.14 2.24 15.27
N LYS A 295 -19.46 1.47 14.23
CA LYS A 295 -20.83 1.32 13.71
C LYS A 295 -21.75 0.59 14.69
N ASP A 296 -21.21 -0.41 15.38
CA ASP A 296 -21.96 -1.25 16.33
C ASP A 296 -22.17 -0.58 17.69
N ARG A 297 -21.55 0.57 17.96
CA ARG A 297 -21.84 1.35 19.16
C ARG A 297 -23.29 1.85 19.09
N PRO A 298 -24.16 1.52 20.07
CA PRO A 298 -25.52 2.03 20.11
C PRO A 298 -25.47 3.56 20.07
N LYS A 299 -26.24 4.16 19.17
CA LYS A 299 -26.45 5.62 19.12
C LYS A 299 -27.19 6.04 20.37
N THR A 300 -26.50 6.26 21.46
CA THR A 300 -27.06 6.85 22.66
C THR A 300 -27.28 8.33 22.35
N THR A 301 -28.51 8.66 21.94
CA THR A 301 -29.02 10.03 21.91
C THR A 301 -29.08 10.49 23.37
N LYS A 302 -28.06 11.18 23.85
CA LYS A 302 -28.16 11.96 25.08
C LYS A 302 -27.52 13.31 24.86
N THR A 303 -28.41 14.29 24.93
CA THR A 303 -28.18 15.70 25.14
C THR A 303 -26.99 15.91 26.09
N ILE A 304 -26.07 16.77 25.67
CA ILE A 304 -24.94 17.20 26.48
C ILE A 304 -25.51 18.01 27.65
N SER A 305 -25.65 17.39 28.79
CA SER A 305 -25.59 18.04 30.11
C SER A 305 -25.22 16.97 31.14
N ASP A 306 -24.06 17.13 31.74
CA ASP A 306 -23.62 16.62 33.03
C ASP A 306 -23.88 15.14 33.38
N LYS A 307 -23.10 14.21 32.77
CA LYS A 307 -22.65 12.95 33.37
C LYS A 307 -21.57 12.29 32.54
N GLN A 308 -20.45 12.95 32.30
CA GLN A 308 -19.18 12.28 32.11
C GLN A 308 -18.78 11.74 33.47
N ASP A 309 -18.78 10.42 33.69
CA ASP A 309 -17.71 9.80 34.49
C ASP A 309 -17.84 8.30 34.84
N HIS A 310 -18.88 7.56 34.46
CA HIS A 310 -18.98 6.17 34.94
C HIS A 310 -18.86 5.10 33.85
N SER A 311 -19.21 5.38 32.59
CA SER A 311 -19.08 4.38 31.49
C SER A 311 -17.63 4.27 30.98
N CYS A 312 -16.91 5.39 30.93
CA CYS A 312 -15.47 5.39 30.58
C CYS A 312 -14.58 4.65 31.58
N ARG A 313 -14.98 4.56 32.86
CA ARG A 313 -14.18 3.87 33.89
C ARG A 313 -14.24 2.36 33.77
N ASN A 314 -15.38 1.79 33.38
CA ASN A 314 -15.53 0.34 33.23
C ASN A 314 -14.83 -0.15 31.94
N ASP A 315 -14.92 0.58 30.83
CA ASP A 315 -14.16 0.27 29.62
C ASP A 315 -12.65 0.48 29.82
N LEU A 316 -12.27 1.46 30.66
CA LEU A 316 -10.87 1.69 31.05
C LEU A 316 -10.32 0.57 31.95
N GLN A 317 -11.16 -0.06 32.78
CA GLN A 317 -10.76 -1.20 33.63
C GLN A 317 -10.63 -2.50 32.81
N ALA A 318 -11.53 -2.76 31.84
CA ALA A 318 -11.40 -3.87 30.92
C ALA A 318 -10.15 -3.72 30.02
N LEU A 319 -9.90 -2.52 29.50
CA LEU A 319 -8.69 -2.19 28.75
C LEU A 319 -7.40 -2.23 29.60
N LYS A 320 -7.50 -1.97 30.93
CA LYS A 320 -6.36 -2.10 31.85
C LYS A 320 -6.05 -3.56 32.17
N ALA A 321 -7.04 -4.45 32.19
CA ALA A 321 -6.83 -5.89 32.36
C ALA A 321 -6.12 -6.49 31.12
N GLU A 322 -6.56 -6.14 29.89
CA GLU A 322 -5.84 -6.49 28.67
C GLU A 322 -4.45 -5.83 28.56
N ARG A 323 -4.28 -4.66 29.20
CA ARG A 323 -3.00 -3.96 29.29
C ARG A 323 -1.96 -4.71 30.15
N ALA A 324 -2.39 -5.41 31.17
CA ALA A 324 -1.53 -6.21 32.04
C ALA A 324 -0.97 -7.46 31.35
N GLU A 325 -1.63 -7.95 30.28
CA GLU A 325 -1.15 -9.08 29.47
C GLU A 325 -0.11 -8.67 28.41
N ILE A 326 0.03 -7.37 28.13
CA ILE A 326 0.98 -6.83 27.13
C ILE A 326 2.18 -6.12 27.78
N GLU A 327 2.15 -5.85 29.09
CA GLU A 327 3.29 -5.29 29.83
C GLU A 327 4.15 -6.42 30.42
N PRO A 328 5.47 -6.48 30.13
CA PRO A 328 6.36 -7.42 30.81
C PRO A 328 6.42 -7.09 32.31
N PRO A 329 6.55 -8.10 33.20
CA PRO A 329 6.58 -7.90 34.64
C PRO A 329 7.74 -6.97 35.01
N CYS A 330 7.41 -5.87 35.70
CA CYS A 330 8.36 -4.92 36.23
C CYS A 330 9.33 -5.66 37.18
N ARG A 331 10.60 -5.86 36.81
CA ARG A 331 11.64 -6.44 37.66
C ARG A 331 11.83 -5.51 38.85
N LYS A 332 11.38 -5.94 40.02
CA LYS A 332 11.70 -5.30 41.30
C LYS A 332 13.23 -5.28 41.42
N GLY A 333 13.79 -4.08 41.47
CA GLY A 333 15.21 -3.89 41.70
C GLY A 333 15.65 -4.52 43.02
N VAL A 334 16.65 -5.39 42.94
CA VAL A 334 17.41 -5.86 44.09
C VAL A 334 18.23 -4.67 44.56
N LYS A 335 17.95 -4.21 45.77
CA LYS A 335 18.85 -3.30 46.52
C LYS A 335 20.09 -4.10 46.94
N ILE A 336 21.23 -3.63 46.54
CA ILE A 336 22.52 -3.84 47.20
C ILE A 336 22.95 -2.49 47.74
#